data_8404b099e7ea647d6d1e180782349aec
#
_entry.id   8404b099e7ea647d6d1e180782349aec
#
_cell.length_a   1.000
_cell.length_b   1.000
_cell.length_c   1.000
_cell.angle_alpha   90.00
_cell.angle_beta   90.00
_cell.angle_gamma   90.00
#
_symmetry.space_group_name_H-M   'P 1'
#
loop_
_entity.id
_entity.type
_entity.pdbx_description
1 polymer ?
#
loop_
_entity_poly.entity_id
_entity_poly.type
_entity_poly.pdbx_seq_one_letter_code
_entity_poly.pdbx_strand_id
1 'polypeptide(L)'
;VDRIRDIAERVLFAETLEEKLRLAPLTASDDDPGRAIVLPDAPGRPAELRVRDDGVRADFPGTHRLDDERERGILLHFLANHELLAAELMALVLLRFPDAPKEYRAGVYEAMREEQSHALMYVRRMRECGIAFGELPVSDYFWRIVAPMETPMDFVTRLNLTFEQANLDFSKHYAALFRGAGDAATAAVLEKIHLDEIGHVGHGVKWFRRWKERGESDWDGYRRRLCFPLTPARAKGRAPFNAGSRRLAGLDEDFIRHLEVCSISRGRTPVLHWFNPAAESHARAAHMGKPWQTDRTASALEHDLESLMLACCRRDDALMMRRVPALDHLHHLKKAGLELPEIVPANAAGGRKLGGLRPWAWSPDASQTLARFAADVAPGMPQPWREALPAEWFSKSTGLRLEQAMGMQPESGVLLHDADAVIDQIACHLAAGQALLKAPFACAGRGHLRVNHASDPAKTRGWIHNTLNAHGAVVVERWLDRVLDFSALYEAKDDAVEHIGFTVMENDAAGRFTGIRVGPKWGNLLGSDLAAFVFRELDLPAIYQHQLPPLLADLLPGYRGPLCVDAMVHRRADGSLALK
;
A
#
# COMPACT_ATOMS: atom_id res chain seq x y z
N VAL A 1 35.73 -1.08 -40.65
CA VAL A 1 34.37 -1.18 -40.05
C VAL A 1 34.53 -0.72 -38.62
N ASP A 2 33.67 0.22 -38.20
CA ASP A 2 33.68 0.73 -36.83
C ASP A 2 33.35 -0.42 -35.86
N ARG A 3 33.98 -0.41 -34.67
CA ARG A 3 33.71 -1.44 -33.64
C ARG A 3 32.62 -0.95 -32.72
N ILE A 4 31.73 -1.87 -32.29
CA ILE A 4 30.69 -1.58 -31.32
C ILE A 4 31.29 -0.98 -30.05
N ARG A 5 32.44 -1.49 -29.60
CA ARG A 5 33.15 -0.97 -28.43
C ARG A 5 33.50 0.50 -28.54
N ASP A 6 34.13 0.93 -29.64
CA ASP A 6 34.58 2.30 -29.83
C ASP A 6 33.37 3.27 -29.88
N ILE A 7 32.29 2.81 -30.51
CA ILE A 7 31.04 3.56 -30.59
C ILE A 7 30.41 3.70 -29.20
N ALA A 8 30.34 2.60 -28.43
CA ALA A 8 29.78 2.60 -27.07
C ALA A 8 30.62 3.47 -26.11
N GLU A 9 31.98 3.44 -26.23
CA GLU A 9 32.86 4.33 -25.45
C GLU A 9 32.60 5.80 -25.78
N ARG A 10 32.43 6.13 -27.07
CA ARG A 10 32.06 7.49 -27.49
C ARG A 10 30.69 7.91 -26.91
N VAL A 11 29.65 7.09 -27.02
CA VAL A 11 28.33 7.40 -26.50
C VAL A 11 28.35 7.58 -24.98
N LEU A 12 29.11 6.75 -24.28
CA LEU A 12 29.16 6.79 -22.82
C LEU A 12 30.00 7.97 -22.30
N PHE A 13 31.19 8.23 -22.88
CA PHE A 13 32.19 9.11 -22.28
C PHE A 13 32.37 10.47 -22.99
N ALA A 14 31.75 10.70 -24.17
CA ALA A 14 31.87 11.99 -24.83
C ALA A 14 31.33 13.13 -23.95
N GLU A 15 32.07 14.25 -23.94
CA GLU A 15 31.72 15.46 -23.18
C GLU A 15 30.99 16.52 -24.02
N THR A 16 30.75 16.23 -25.30
CA THR A 16 29.95 17.07 -26.17
C THR A 16 28.71 16.34 -26.65
N LEU A 17 27.60 17.09 -26.79
CA LEU A 17 26.33 16.50 -27.25
C LEU A 17 26.44 16.03 -28.71
N GLU A 18 27.21 16.73 -29.53
CA GLU A 18 27.44 16.39 -30.95
C GLU A 18 28.09 15.01 -31.10
N GLU A 19 29.18 14.75 -30.37
CA GLU A 19 29.83 13.44 -30.39
C GLU A 19 28.95 12.34 -29.84
N LYS A 20 28.26 12.63 -28.76
CA LYS A 20 27.39 11.68 -28.09
C LYS A 20 26.20 11.27 -28.95
N LEU A 21 25.56 12.20 -29.62
CA LEU A 21 24.44 11.99 -30.53
C LEU A 21 24.83 11.78 -32.00
N ARG A 22 26.15 11.74 -32.33
CA ARG A 22 26.56 11.32 -33.65
C ARG A 22 26.08 9.91 -33.92
N LEU A 23 25.11 9.78 -34.83
CA LEU A 23 24.39 8.55 -35.07
C LEU A 23 25.34 7.39 -35.38
N ALA A 24 25.20 6.30 -34.66
CA ALA A 24 25.96 5.08 -34.88
C ALA A 24 25.64 4.47 -36.27
N PRO A 25 26.62 3.89 -37.00
CA PRO A 25 26.35 3.25 -38.28
C PRO A 25 25.40 2.08 -38.15
N LEU A 26 24.76 1.69 -39.27
CA LEU A 26 23.83 0.53 -39.29
C LEU A 26 24.53 -0.78 -38.96
N THR A 27 25.80 -0.90 -39.31
CA THR A 27 26.61 -2.09 -39.09
C THR A 27 27.93 -1.70 -38.42
N ALA A 28 28.27 -2.44 -37.36
CA ALA A 28 29.55 -2.34 -36.66
C ALA A 28 30.04 -3.75 -36.30
N SER A 29 31.38 -3.91 -36.19
CA SER A 29 31.95 -5.22 -35.78
C SER A 29 31.90 -5.39 -34.26
N ASP A 30 31.54 -6.60 -33.82
CA ASP A 30 31.61 -7.06 -32.42
C ASP A 30 32.62 -8.23 -32.25
N ASP A 31 33.64 -8.28 -33.12
CA ASP A 31 34.65 -9.34 -33.10
C ASP A 31 35.69 -9.15 -31.97
N ASP A 32 35.87 -7.92 -31.53
CA ASP A 32 36.72 -7.57 -30.39
C ASP A 32 35.95 -6.66 -29.40
N PRO A 33 35.14 -7.24 -28.50
CA PRO A 33 34.40 -6.49 -27.49
C PRO A 33 35.30 -5.94 -26.37
N GLY A 34 36.54 -6.36 -26.28
CA GLY A 34 37.51 -5.93 -25.27
C GLY A 34 37.21 -6.40 -23.87
N ARG A 35 37.85 -5.78 -22.86
CA ARG A 35 37.62 -6.10 -21.44
C ARG A 35 36.41 -5.34 -20.87
N ALA A 36 35.74 -5.94 -19.89
CA ALA A 36 34.69 -5.26 -19.14
C ALA A 36 35.21 -4.00 -18.44
N ILE A 37 34.48 -2.91 -18.52
CA ILE A 37 34.80 -1.68 -17.80
C ILE A 37 34.26 -1.69 -16.36
N VAL A 38 34.89 -0.90 -15.49
CA VAL A 38 34.38 -0.58 -14.17
C VAL A 38 33.20 0.41 -14.33
N LEU A 39 32.19 0.31 -13.47
CA LEU A 39 31.07 1.24 -13.47
C LEU A 39 31.58 2.68 -13.22
N PRO A 40 31.39 3.62 -14.14
CA PRO A 40 31.68 5.02 -13.88
C PRO A 40 30.59 5.64 -12.96
N ASP A 41 30.96 6.64 -12.17
CA ASP A 41 30.02 7.36 -11.29
C ASP A 41 28.88 8.02 -12.09
N ALA A 42 29.19 8.55 -13.25
CA ALA A 42 28.24 9.18 -14.17
C ALA A 42 28.74 9.03 -15.63
N PRO A 43 27.84 9.14 -16.64
CA PRO A 43 28.24 9.24 -18.02
C PRO A 43 28.94 10.57 -18.28
N GLY A 44 29.85 10.59 -19.24
CA GLY A 44 30.40 11.85 -19.76
C GLY A 44 29.30 12.71 -20.36
N ARG A 45 29.24 14.00 -20.02
CA ARG A 45 28.22 14.94 -20.51
C ARG A 45 28.79 16.36 -20.58
N PRO A 46 28.31 17.20 -21.49
CA PRO A 46 28.60 18.62 -21.47
C PRO A 46 28.04 19.25 -20.17
N ALA A 47 28.65 20.33 -19.71
CA ALA A 47 28.39 20.94 -18.42
C ALA A 47 26.89 21.25 -18.18
N GLU A 48 26.19 21.71 -19.22
CA GLU A 48 24.77 22.07 -19.18
C GLU A 48 23.83 20.87 -19.06
N LEU A 49 24.30 19.66 -19.32
CA LEU A 49 23.54 18.39 -19.19
C LEU A 49 24.00 17.52 -18.00
N ARG A 50 24.88 18.05 -17.14
CA ARG A 50 25.22 17.38 -15.88
C ARG A 50 24.15 17.65 -14.83
N VAL A 51 23.95 16.69 -13.93
CA VAL A 51 23.09 16.90 -12.76
C VAL A 51 23.71 17.97 -11.88
N ARG A 52 22.90 18.91 -11.44
CA ARG A 52 23.35 20.06 -10.63
C ARG A 52 23.56 19.67 -9.17
N ASP A 53 24.69 20.11 -8.60
CA ASP A 53 25.01 19.91 -7.19
C ASP A 53 24.30 20.91 -6.26
N ASP A 54 23.66 21.96 -6.83
CA ASP A 54 22.97 23.03 -6.09
C ASP A 54 21.59 22.63 -5.53
N GLY A 55 21.20 21.36 -5.66
CA GLY A 55 19.92 20.84 -5.19
C GLY A 55 18.73 21.13 -6.09
N VAL A 56 18.93 21.85 -7.19
CA VAL A 56 17.89 22.10 -8.20
C VAL A 56 17.61 20.80 -8.94
N ARG A 57 16.38 20.32 -8.85
CA ARG A 57 15.94 19.05 -9.47
C ARG A 57 15.13 19.32 -10.72
N ALA A 58 15.24 18.40 -11.69
CA ALA A 58 14.33 18.34 -12.82
C ALA A 58 12.97 17.81 -12.35
N ASP A 59 11.95 18.64 -12.41
CA ASP A 59 10.58 18.24 -12.16
C ASP A 59 9.87 17.88 -13.46
N PHE A 60 8.90 16.95 -13.38
CA PHE A 60 8.06 16.67 -14.54
C PHE A 60 7.16 17.89 -14.82
N PRO A 61 7.22 18.47 -16.02
CA PRO A 61 6.58 19.76 -16.33
C PRO A 61 5.04 19.69 -16.38
N GLY A 62 4.47 18.49 -16.37
CA GLY A 62 3.03 18.31 -16.53
C GLY A 62 2.58 18.35 -18.00
N THR A 63 1.27 18.22 -18.20
CA THR A 63 0.65 18.16 -19.54
C THR A 63 -0.56 19.08 -19.69
N HIS A 64 -0.81 19.92 -18.71
CA HIS A 64 -2.03 20.76 -18.65
C HIS A 64 -1.92 22.08 -19.41
N ARG A 65 -0.72 22.44 -19.93
CA ARG A 65 -0.44 23.67 -20.66
C ARG A 65 0.20 23.44 -22.02
N LEU A 66 -0.11 22.32 -22.69
CA LEU A 66 0.44 22.00 -24.00
C LEU A 66 -0.11 22.86 -25.16
N ASP A 67 -1.04 23.73 -24.90
CA ASP A 67 -1.43 24.84 -25.77
C ASP A 67 -0.33 25.91 -25.91
N ASP A 68 0.53 26.06 -24.88
CA ASP A 68 1.69 26.92 -24.88
C ASP A 68 2.88 26.20 -25.55
N GLU A 69 3.50 26.87 -26.53
CA GLU A 69 4.62 26.30 -27.29
C GLU A 69 5.86 26.07 -26.44
N ARG A 70 6.16 27.00 -25.52
CA ARG A 70 7.29 26.84 -24.60
C ARG A 70 7.08 25.67 -23.63
N GLU A 71 5.89 25.44 -23.13
CA GLU A 71 5.58 24.30 -22.27
C GLU A 71 5.72 22.96 -23.04
N ARG A 72 5.39 22.94 -24.34
CA ARG A 72 5.72 21.79 -25.21
C ARG A 72 7.22 21.54 -25.26
N GLY A 73 8.03 22.61 -25.46
CA GLY A 73 9.47 22.52 -25.45
C GLY A 73 10.06 22.02 -24.13
N ILE A 74 9.50 22.44 -22.99
CA ILE A 74 9.89 21.97 -21.64
C ILE A 74 9.61 20.47 -21.48
N LEU A 75 8.46 19.98 -21.93
CA LEU A 75 8.16 18.54 -21.90
C LEU A 75 9.11 17.75 -22.82
N LEU A 76 9.40 18.26 -24.01
CA LEU A 76 10.35 17.63 -24.94
C LEU A 76 11.77 17.59 -24.37
N HIS A 77 12.20 18.62 -23.62
CA HIS A 77 13.49 18.62 -22.92
C HIS A 77 13.57 17.47 -21.89
N PHE A 78 12.51 17.28 -21.13
CA PHE A 78 12.41 16.18 -20.18
C PHE A 78 12.50 14.81 -20.88
N LEU A 79 11.77 14.62 -21.99
CA LEU A 79 11.79 13.37 -22.77
C LEU A 79 13.16 13.14 -23.43
N ALA A 80 13.78 14.15 -24.02
CA ALA A 80 15.10 14.05 -24.63
C ALA A 80 16.18 13.56 -23.65
N ASN A 81 16.10 13.97 -22.37
CA ASN A 81 17.02 13.46 -21.36
C ASN A 81 16.80 11.97 -21.04
N HIS A 82 15.59 11.45 -21.17
CA HIS A 82 15.32 10.02 -20.99
C HIS A 82 15.95 9.19 -22.10
N GLU A 83 15.80 9.59 -23.35
CA GLU A 83 16.40 8.90 -24.50
C GLU A 83 17.95 8.95 -24.44
N LEU A 84 18.50 10.09 -24.03
CA LEU A 84 19.94 10.20 -23.82
C LEU A 84 20.43 9.23 -22.73
N LEU A 85 19.71 9.13 -21.60
CA LEU A 85 20.04 8.19 -20.53
C LEU A 85 19.92 6.73 -21.01
N ALA A 86 18.91 6.41 -21.82
CA ALA A 86 18.73 5.08 -22.38
C ALA A 86 19.91 4.71 -23.29
N ALA A 87 20.31 5.60 -24.22
CA ALA A 87 21.48 5.40 -25.06
C ALA A 87 22.76 5.19 -24.24
N GLU A 88 22.98 5.99 -23.18
CA GLU A 88 24.13 5.87 -22.28
C GLU A 88 24.15 4.54 -21.51
N LEU A 89 22.98 4.07 -21.05
CA LEU A 89 22.84 2.79 -20.35
C LEU A 89 23.04 1.59 -21.29
N MET A 90 22.60 1.70 -22.54
CA MET A 90 22.85 0.70 -23.58
C MET A 90 24.34 0.63 -23.93
N ALA A 91 25.01 1.79 -24.06
CA ALA A 91 26.47 1.85 -24.22
C ALA A 91 27.18 1.21 -23.02
N LEU A 92 26.74 1.51 -21.79
CA LEU A 92 27.30 0.93 -20.57
C LEU A 92 27.18 -0.60 -20.55
N VAL A 93 26.03 -1.15 -20.92
CA VAL A 93 25.82 -2.62 -20.95
C VAL A 93 26.73 -3.31 -21.95
N LEU A 94 26.92 -2.71 -23.12
CA LEU A 94 27.84 -3.21 -24.16
C LEU A 94 29.29 -3.27 -23.66
N LEU A 95 29.71 -2.30 -22.84
CA LEU A 95 31.07 -2.20 -22.31
C LEU A 95 31.27 -3.05 -21.03
N ARG A 96 30.25 -3.22 -20.22
CA ARG A 96 30.35 -4.00 -18.98
C ARG A 96 30.24 -5.51 -19.18
N PHE A 97 29.54 -5.94 -20.22
CA PHE A 97 29.27 -7.35 -20.48
C PHE A 97 29.77 -7.78 -21.85
N PRO A 98 31.10 -7.73 -22.09
CA PRO A 98 31.68 -8.13 -23.36
C PRO A 98 31.42 -9.62 -23.71
N ASP A 99 31.28 -10.48 -22.70
CA ASP A 99 31.03 -11.92 -22.83
C ASP A 99 29.53 -12.26 -23.03
N ALA A 100 28.65 -11.27 -23.05
CA ALA A 100 27.23 -11.51 -23.35
C ALA A 100 27.07 -12.03 -24.80
N PRO A 101 26.01 -12.82 -25.08
CA PRO A 101 25.81 -13.38 -26.41
C PRO A 101 25.85 -12.33 -27.51
N LYS A 102 26.57 -12.60 -28.62
CA LYS A 102 26.70 -11.65 -29.75
C LYS A 102 25.35 -11.15 -30.25
N GLU A 103 24.36 -12.04 -30.32
CA GLU A 103 23.00 -11.68 -30.75
C GLU A 103 22.31 -10.70 -29.78
N TYR A 104 22.55 -10.84 -28.46
CA TYR A 104 22.07 -9.88 -27.46
C TYR A 104 22.73 -8.52 -27.65
N ARG A 105 24.05 -8.49 -27.77
CA ARG A 105 24.85 -7.28 -27.94
C ARG A 105 24.49 -6.53 -29.22
N ALA A 106 24.24 -7.27 -30.32
CA ALA A 106 23.77 -6.68 -31.57
C ALA A 106 22.42 -5.97 -31.43
N GLY A 107 21.46 -6.61 -30.74
CA GLY A 107 20.17 -5.96 -30.49
C GLY A 107 20.25 -4.75 -29.55
N VAL A 108 21.12 -4.78 -28.52
CA VAL A 108 21.39 -3.61 -27.68
C VAL A 108 22.04 -2.47 -28.48
N TYR A 109 22.94 -2.80 -29.39
CA TYR A 109 23.56 -1.80 -30.28
C TYR A 109 22.54 -1.14 -31.23
N GLU A 110 21.63 -1.91 -31.78
CA GLU A 110 20.54 -1.40 -32.62
C GLU A 110 19.65 -0.45 -31.84
N ALA A 111 19.19 -0.87 -30.64
CA ALA A 111 18.42 -0.03 -29.74
C ALA A 111 19.17 1.25 -29.35
N MET A 112 20.45 1.17 -28.98
CA MET A 112 21.28 2.35 -28.67
C MET A 112 21.28 3.38 -29.81
N ARG A 113 21.38 2.91 -31.06
CA ARG A 113 21.35 3.75 -32.25
C ARG A 113 19.96 4.39 -32.45
N GLU A 114 18.90 3.68 -32.16
CA GLU A 114 17.52 4.20 -32.19
C GLU A 114 17.32 5.27 -31.12
N GLU A 115 17.80 5.05 -29.88
CA GLU A 115 17.77 6.06 -28.83
C GLU A 115 18.54 7.35 -29.16
N GLN A 116 19.67 7.24 -29.84
CA GLN A 116 20.37 8.43 -30.38
C GLN A 116 19.46 9.18 -31.37
N SER A 117 18.74 8.48 -32.22
CA SER A 117 17.80 9.06 -33.17
C SER A 117 16.60 9.70 -32.49
N HIS A 118 16.05 9.07 -31.46
CA HIS A 118 14.95 9.61 -30.67
C HIS A 118 15.36 10.91 -29.97
N ALA A 119 16.53 10.93 -29.32
CA ALA A 119 17.08 12.14 -28.70
C ALA A 119 17.25 13.28 -29.72
N LEU A 120 17.78 13.00 -30.92
CA LEU A 120 17.92 13.98 -31.98
C LEU A 120 16.56 14.53 -32.47
N MET A 121 15.55 13.67 -32.60
CA MET A 121 14.20 14.10 -32.99
C MET A 121 13.60 15.03 -31.93
N TYR A 122 13.71 14.70 -30.65
CA TYR A 122 13.25 15.58 -29.56
C TYR A 122 14.05 16.90 -29.51
N VAL A 123 15.38 16.87 -29.64
CA VAL A 123 16.21 18.05 -29.64
C VAL A 123 15.81 19.00 -30.78
N ARG A 124 15.49 18.47 -31.96
CA ARG A 124 15.01 19.27 -33.08
C ARG A 124 13.67 19.92 -32.76
N ARG A 125 12.69 19.14 -32.32
CA ARG A 125 11.34 19.65 -32.01
C ARG A 125 11.38 20.67 -30.86
N MET A 126 12.17 20.42 -29.83
CA MET A 126 12.34 21.31 -28.68
C MET A 126 12.89 22.68 -29.09
N ARG A 127 13.87 22.71 -30.02
CA ARG A 127 14.42 23.97 -30.59
C ARG A 127 13.35 24.76 -31.34
N GLU A 128 12.50 24.10 -32.08
CA GLU A 128 11.36 24.73 -32.77
C GLU A 128 10.34 25.31 -31.76
N CYS A 129 10.28 24.80 -30.54
CA CYS A 129 9.50 25.35 -29.42
C CYS A 129 10.28 26.37 -28.55
N GLY A 130 11.44 26.83 -29.00
CA GLY A 130 12.23 27.89 -28.34
C GLY A 130 12.96 27.44 -27.07
N ILE A 131 13.23 26.14 -26.90
CA ILE A 131 14.00 25.58 -25.77
C ILE A 131 15.28 24.93 -26.30
N ALA A 132 16.42 25.21 -25.65
CA ALA A 132 17.68 24.51 -25.92
C ALA A 132 17.84 23.30 -24.99
N PHE A 133 18.46 22.22 -25.50
CA PHE A 133 18.76 21.06 -24.65
C PHE A 133 19.90 21.41 -23.69
N GLY A 134 19.65 21.29 -22.39
CA GLY A 134 20.51 21.76 -21.31
C GLY A 134 20.08 23.11 -20.70
N GLU A 135 19.08 23.81 -21.28
CA GLU A 135 18.54 25.04 -20.70
C GLU A 135 17.87 24.77 -19.32
N LEU A 136 17.31 23.60 -19.15
CA LEU A 136 16.63 23.18 -17.93
C LEU A 136 17.41 22.08 -17.20
N PRO A 137 17.21 21.93 -15.87
CA PRO A 137 17.84 20.85 -15.12
C PRO A 137 17.46 19.47 -15.69
N VAL A 138 18.40 18.53 -15.61
CA VAL A 138 18.23 17.13 -16.03
C VAL A 138 18.20 16.20 -14.82
N SER A 139 17.60 15.02 -15.00
CA SER A 139 17.55 13.95 -14.00
C SER A 139 18.50 12.82 -14.37
N ASP A 140 19.13 12.22 -13.37
CA ASP A 140 19.93 11.00 -13.48
C ASP A 140 19.18 9.76 -12.99
N TYR A 141 17.87 9.84 -12.82
CA TYR A 141 17.09 8.80 -12.17
C TYR A 141 17.27 7.42 -12.80
N PHE A 142 17.23 7.32 -14.12
CA PHE A 142 17.45 6.05 -14.82
C PHE A 142 18.87 5.53 -14.59
N TRP A 143 19.87 6.42 -14.65
CA TRP A 143 21.25 6.05 -14.39
C TRP A 143 21.41 5.41 -13.01
N ARG A 144 20.97 6.10 -11.96
CA ARG A 144 21.09 5.60 -10.57
C ARG A 144 20.41 4.26 -10.32
N ILE A 145 19.35 3.97 -11.07
CA ILE A 145 18.57 2.73 -10.89
C ILE A 145 19.11 1.60 -11.74
N VAL A 146 19.53 1.86 -12.98
CA VAL A 146 19.89 0.82 -13.94
C VAL A 146 21.39 0.57 -13.96
N ALA A 147 22.24 1.61 -13.90
CA ALA A 147 23.69 1.47 -14.03
C ALA A 147 24.34 0.51 -13.00
N PRO A 148 23.87 0.38 -11.74
CA PRO A 148 24.36 -0.63 -10.80
C PRO A 148 23.91 -2.07 -11.14
N MET A 149 23.80 -2.41 -12.42
CA MET A 149 23.52 -3.75 -12.90
C MET A 149 24.73 -4.67 -12.69
N GLU A 150 24.50 -5.87 -12.19
CA GLU A 150 25.53 -6.90 -12.00
C GLU A 150 25.55 -7.90 -13.15
N THR A 151 24.43 -8.06 -13.83
CA THR A 151 24.24 -8.98 -14.94
C THR A 151 23.48 -8.32 -16.10
N PRO A 152 23.60 -8.85 -17.35
CA PRO A 152 22.75 -8.40 -18.46
C PRO A 152 21.25 -8.56 -18.16
N MET A 153 20.87 -9.52 -17.33
CA MET A 153 19.48 -9.74 -16.90
C MET A 153 18.93 -8.56 -16.08
N ASP A 154 19.78 -7.89 -15.29
CA ASP A 154 19.36 -6.69 -14.52
C ASP A 154 19.02 -5.54 -15.45
N PHE A 155 19.81 -5.35 -16.52
CA PHE A 155 19.51 -4.36 -17.55
C PHE A 155 18.16 -4.64 -18.22
N VAL A 156 17.98 -5.87 -18.69
CA VAL A 156 16.72 -6.31 -19.33
C VAL A 156 15.51 -6.07 -18.41
N THR A 157 15.63 -6.44 -17.14
CA THR A 157 14.54 -6.32 -16.19
C THR A 157 14.24 -4.85 -15.86
N ARG A 158 15.28 -4.05 -15.60
CA ARG A 158 15.14 -2.66 -15.13
C ARG A 158 14.84 -1.68 -16.26
N LEU A 159 15.52 -1.79 -17.39
CA LEU A 159 15.31 -0.88 -18.52
C LEU A 159 14.18 -1.41 -19.42
N ASN A 160 14.40 -2.53 -20.14
CA ASN A 160 13.45 -2.97 -21.17
C ASN A 160 12.06 -3.32 -20.60
N LEU A 161 12.02 -4.17 -19.55
CA LEU A 161 10.75 -4.64 -18.98
C LEU A 161 10.14 -3.69 -17.94
N THR A 162 10.82 -2.60 -17.57
CA THR A 162 10.26 -1.63 -16.63
C THR A 162 10.12 -0.24 -17.27
N PHE A 163 11.20 0.44 -17.60
CA PHE A 163 11.10 1.83 -18.07
C PHE A 163 10.61 1.94 -19.51
N GLU A 164 11.17 1.19 -20.46
CA GLU A 164 10.71 1.18 -21.85
C GLU A 164 9.29 0.59 -21.98
N GLN A 165 8.98 -0.43 -21.17
CA GLN A 165 7.61 -0.94 -21.13
C GLN A 165 6.61 0.12 -20.65
N ALA A 166 6.96 0.99 -19.70
CA ALA A 166 6.12 2.12 -19.30
C ALA A 166 5.96 3.14 -20.44
N ASN A 167 6.99 3.29 -21.27
CA ASN A 167 6.95 4.19 -22.42
C ASN A 167 5.95 3.77 -23.50
N LEU A 168 5.56 2.47 -23.55
CA LEU A 168 4.44 2.01 -24.39
C LEU A 168 3.10 2.69 -24.05
N ASP A 169 2.91 3.15 -22.83
CA ASP A 169 1.73 3.92 -22.43
C ASP A 169 1.98 5.42 -22.65
N PHE A 170 3.15 5.94 -22.25
CA PHE A 170 3.46 7.36 -22.26
C PHE A 170 3.57 7.91 -23.69
N SER A 171 4.32 7.27 -24.59
CA SER A 171 4.52 7.73 -25.96
C SER A 171 3.20 7.86 -26.71
N LYS A 172 2.33 6.86 -26.61
CA LYS A 172 1.00 6.89 -27.21
C LYS A 172 0.08 7.96 -26.61
N HIS A 173 0.14 8.14 -25.29
CA HIS A 173 -0.65 9.16 -24.60
C HIS A 173 -0.19 10.57 -24.99
N TYR A 174 1.11 10.83 -24.96
CA TYR A 174 1.66 12.14 -25.33
C TYR A 174 1.42 12.45 -26.81
N ALA A 175 1.53 11.47 -27.70
CA ALA A 175 1.18 11.66 -29.11
C ALA A 175 -0.27 12.18 -29.26
N ALA A 176 -1.21 11.61 -28.53
CA ALA A 176 -2.60 12.07 -28.53
C ALA A 176 -2.76 13.49 -27.96
N LEU A 177 -2.04 13.82 -26.88
CA LEU A 177 -2.07 15.15 -26.26
C LEU A 177 -1.48 16.22 -27.19
N PHE A 178 -0.32 15.98 -27.80
CA PHE A 178 0.30 16.90 -28.76
C PHE A 178 -0.58 17.11 -29.99
N ARG A 179 -1.23 16.04 -30.49
CA ARG A 179 -2.19 16.17 -31.58
C ARG A 179 -3.39 17.03 -31.18
N GLY A 180 -3.91 16.83 -29.95
CA GLY A 180 -5.00 17.65 -29.41
C GLY A 180 -4.64 19.13 -29.23
N ALA A 181 -3.36 19.43 -28.95
CA ALA A 181 -2.80 20.78 -28.88
C ALA A 181 -2.42 21.38 -30.26
N GLY A 182 -2.72 20.68 -31.36
CA GLY A 182 -2.42 21.14 -32.74
C GLY A 182 -1.00 20.88 -33.21
N ASP A 183 -0.16 20.20 -32.45
CA ASP A 183 1.23 19.85 -32.80
C ASP A 183 1.32 18.44 -33.41
N ALA A 184 0.89 18.34 -34.67
CA ALA A 184 0.90 17.07 -35.42
C ALA A 184 2.32 16.56 -35.67
N ALA A 185 3.32 17.45 -35.76
CA ALA A 185 4.72 17.10 -36.04
C ALA A 185 5.33 16.36 -34.82
N THR A 186 5.15 16.89 -33.60
CA THR A 186 5.60 16.21 -32.39
C THR A 186 4.82 14.91 -32.15
N ALA A 187 3.49 14.90 -32.45
CA ALA A 187 2.71 13.68 -32.36
C ALA A 187 3.27 12.57 -33.27
N ALA A 188 3.68 12.88 -34.51
CA ALA A 188 4.28 11.90 -35.41
C ALA A 188 5.64 11.37 -34.91
N VAL A 189 6.48 12.21 -34.27
CA VAL A 189 7.71 11.77 -33.62
C VAL A 189 7.43 10.77 -32.52
N LEU A 190 6.48 11.08 -31.63
CA LEU A 190 6.08 10.19 -30.53
C LEU A 190 5.48 8.86 -31.01
N GLU A 191 4.77 8.87 -32.14
CA GLU A 191 4.25 7.65 -32.76
C GLU A 191 5.35 6.77 -33.35
N LYS A 192 6.37 7.39 -33.97
CA LYS A 192 7.55 6.66 -34.44
C LYS A 192 8.29 6.01 -33.27
N ILE A 193 8.59 6.78 -32.22
CA ILE A 193 9.22 6.27 -31.00
C ILE A 193 8.41 5.14 -30.39
N HIS A 194 7.09 5.28 -30.32
CA HIS A 194 6.22 4.22 -29.81
C HIS A 194 6.39 2.88 -30.54
N LEU A 195 6.58 2.90 -31.84
CA LEU A 195 6.79 1.68 -32.63
C LEU A 195 8.15 1.05 -32.33
N ASP A 196 9.20 1.86 -32.20
CA ASP A 196 10.54 1.37 -31.89
C ASP A 196 10.59 0.78 -30.45
N GLU A 197 9.92 1.41 -29.48
CA GLU A 197 9.79 0.92 -28.11
C GLU A 197 9.15 -0.47 -28.01
N ILE A 198 8.22 -0.81 -28.91
CA ILE A 198 7.69 -2.18 -28.99
C ILE A 198 8.81 -3.18 -29.30
N GLY A 199 9.76 -2.79 -30.17
CA GLY A 199 10.94 -3.59 -30.51
C GLY A 199 11.90 -3.73 -29.31
N HIS A 200 12.19 -2.65 -28.60
CA HIS A 200 13.07 -2.62 -27.43
C HIS A 200 12.52 -3.54 -26.30
N VAL A 201 11.23 -3.41 -25.99
CA VAL A 201 10.57 -4.30 -25.03
C VAL A 201 10.58 -5.75 -25.52
N GLY A 202 10.35 -5.99 -26.81
CA GLY A 202 10.39 -7.33 -27.43
C GLY A 202 11.78 -7.99 -27.33
N HIS A 203 12.85 -7.22 -27.54
CA HIS A 203 14.22 -7.66 -27.30
C HIS A 203 14.39 -8.07 -25.83
N GLY A 204 13.91 -7.24 -24.90
CA GLY A 204 13.91 -7.54 -23.48
C GLY A 204 13.17 -8.82 -23.13
N VAL A 205 11.96 -9.03 -23.65
CA VAL A 205 11.16 -10.25 -23.44
C VAL A 205 11.89 -11.50 -23.91
N LYS A 206 12.49 -11.44 -25.11
CA LYS A 206 13.27 -12.55 -25.68
C LYS A 206 14.39 -13.01 -24.74
N TRP A 207 15.22 -12.05 -24.27
CA TRP A 207 16.38 -12.36 -23.45
C TRP A 207 16.02 -12.67 -22.01
N PHE A 208 15.00 -12.02 -21.45
CA PHE A 208 14.43 -12.35 -20.16
C PHE A 208 14.01 -13.82 -20.10
N ARG A 209 13.24 -14.31 -21.09
CA ARG A 209 12.81 -15.71 -21.17
C ARG A 209 13.95 -16.70 -21.33
N ARG A 210 15.01 -16.28 -22.00
CA ARG A 210 16.19 -17.12 -22.20
C ARG A 210 17.01 -17.32 -20.92
N TRP A 211 17.00 -16.31 -20.03
CA TRP A 211 17.83 -16.29 -18.84
C TRP A 211 17.08 -16.54 -17.53
N LYS A 212 15.77 -16.45 -17.51
CA LYS A 212 14.97 -16.77 -16.31
C LYS A 212 15.05 -18.24 -15.96
N GLU A 213 14.66 -18.61 -14.74
CA GLU A 213 14.64 -20.01 -14.28
C GLU A 213 13.61 -20.83 -15.06
N ARG A 214 13.96 -22.09 -15.32
CA ARG A 214 13.05 -23.02 -16.00
C ARG A 214 11.81 -23.28 -15.15
N GLY A 215 10.63 -23.20 -15.78
CA GLY A 215 9.35 -23.43 -15.10
C GLY A 215 8.79 -22.23 -14.34
N GLU A 216 9.54 -21.13 -14.23
CA GLU A 216 9.04 -19.89 -13.66
C GLU A 216 8.14 -19.14 -14.68
N SER A 217 7.03 -18.56 -14.21
CA SER A 217 6.23 -17.67 -15.06
C SER A 217 7.01 -16.39 -15.39
N ASP A 218 6.66 -15.72 -16.49
CA ASP A 218 7.30 -14.43 -16.83
C ASP A 218 7.03 -13.38 -15.75
N TRP A 219 5.82 -13.38 -15.20
CA TRP A 219 5.44 -12.46 -14.13
C TRP A 219 6.21 -12.67 -12.83
N ASP A 220 6.30 -13.91 -12.34
CA ASP A 220 7.00 -14.19 -11.08
C ASP A 220 8.51 -13.94 -11.21
N GLY A 221 9.09 -14.35 -12.33
CA GLY A 221 10.49 -14.10 -12.64
C GLY A 221 10.83 -12.62 -12.70
N TYR A 222 9.97 -11.82 -13.32
CA TYR A 222 10.11 -10.37 -13.38
C TYR A 222 10.00 -9.75 -11.99
N ARG A 223 8.91 -10.02 -11.27
CA ARG A 223 8.66 -9.44 -9.94
C ARG A 223 9.76 -9.75 -8.94
N ARG A 224 10.29 -10.97 -8.95
CA ARG A 224 11.36 -11.41 -8.04
C ARG A 224 12.67 -10.65 -8.25
N ARG A 225 12.95 -10.21 -9.48
CA ARG A 225 14.20 -9.50 -9.83
C ARG A 225 14.14 -8.00 -9.64
N LEU A 226 12.95 -7.46 -9.38
CA LEU A 226 12.82 -6.05 -9.06
C LEU A 226 13.25 -5.78 -7.62
N CYS A 227 14.16 -4.83 -7.45
CA CYS A 227 14.60 -4.33 -6.15
C CYS A 227 14.11 -2.90 -5.95
N PHE A 228 13.94 -2.51 -4.69
CA PHE A 228 13.64 -1.11 -4.39
C PHE A 228 14.64 -0.17 -5.11
N PRO A 229 14.16 0.95 -5.72
CA PRO A 229 12.82 1.51 -5.67
C PRO A 229 11.86 1.04 -6.78
N LEU A 230 12.24 0.03 -7.57
CA LEU A 230 11.40 -0.50 -8.63
C LEU A 230 10.34 -1.46 -8.08
N THR A 231 9.12 -1.26 -8.54
CA THR A 231 8.00 -2.18 -8.35
C THR A 231 7.37 -2.45 -9.73
N PRO A 232 6.60 -3.53 -9.89
CA PRO A 232 5.92 -3.81 -11.18
C PRO A 232 5.08 -2.63 -11.69
N ALA A 233 4.51 -1.83 -10.78
CA ALA A 233 3.73 -0.65 -11.16
C ALA A 233 4.55 0.40 -11.95
N ARG A 234 5.89 0.35 -11.90
CA ARG A 234 6.77 1.22 -12.70
C ARG A 234 6.82 0.84 -14.18
N ALA A 235 6.46 -0.38 -14.52
CA ALA A 235 6.41 -0.86 -15.91
C ALA A 235 5.15 -0.41 -16.67
N LYS A 236 4.38 0.52 -16.11
CA LYS A 236 3.25 1.16 -16.80
C LYS A 236 3.20 2.66 -16.55
N GLY A 237 2.70 3.40 -17.55
CA GLY A 237 2.48 4.84 -17.47
C GLY A 237 1.28 5.22 -16.59
N ARG A 238 1.14 6.52 -16.33
CA ARG A 238 -0.08 7.11 -15.73
C ARG A 238 -1.23 7.26 -16.74
N ALA A 239 -0.92 7.05 -18.00
CA ALA A 239 -1.83 7.06 -19.14
C ALA A 239 -2.72 5.81 -19.19
N PRO A 240 -3.71 5.74 -20.08
CA PRO A 240 -4.44 4.51 -20.33
C PRO A 240 -3.50 3.34 -20.63
N PHE A 241 -3.73 2.22 -19.94
CA PHE A 241 -2.89 1.03 -20.07
C PHE A 241 -2.99 0.42 -21.48
N ASN A 242 -1.87 0.30 -22.17
CA ASN A 242 -1.80 -0.19 -23.55
C ASN A 242 -1.46 -1.70 -23.59
N ALA A 243 -2.44 -2.55 -23.38
CA ALA A 243 -2.28 -4.01 -23.50
C ALA A 243 -1.89 -4.45 -24.91
N GLY A 244 -2.37 -3.75 -25.94
CA GLY A 244 -2.10 -4.09 -27.35
C GLY A 244 -0.62 -4.03 -27.70
N SER A 245 0.08 -2.96 -27.35
CA SER A 245 1.51 -2.81 -27.62
C SER A 245 2.34 -3.82 -26.81
N ARG A 246 1.91 -4.21 -25.62
CA ARG A 246 2.57 -5.26 -24.84
C ARG A 246 2.45 -6.63 -25.50
N ARG A 247 1.30 -6.95 -26.10
CA ARG A 247 1.14 -8.17 -26.92
C ARG A 247 2.05 -8.17 -28.12
N LEU A 248 2.14 -7.03 -28.83
CA LEU A 248 3.03 -6.89 -29.97
C LEU A 248 4.51 -7.05 -29.58
N ALA A 249 4.90 -6.59 -28.38
CA ALA A 249 6.23 -6.82 -27.81
C ALA A 249 6.45 -8.27 -27.33
N GLY A 250 5.42 -9.13 -27.40
CA GLY A 250 5.51 -10.55 -27.05
C GLY A 250 5.29 -10.91 -25.59
N LEU A 251 4.84 -9.97 -24.75
CA LEU A 251 4.40 -10.29 -23.38
C LEU A 251 3.16 -11.18 -23.42
N ASP A 252 3.10 -12.17 -22.52
CA ASP A 252 1.96 -13.06 -22.41
C ASP A 252 0.77 -12.42 -21.68
N GLU A 253 -0.42 -12.99 -21.84
CA GLU A 253 -1.65 -12.45 -21.24
C GLU A 253 -1.60 -12.47 -19.71
N ASP A 254 -0.94 -13.45 -19.11
CA ASP A 254 -0.81 -13.56 -17.66
C ASP A 254 -0.01 -12.38 -17.11
N PHE A 255 1.16 -12.08 -17.71
CA PHE A 255 1.96 -10.92 -17.35
C PHE A 255 1.18 -9.61 -17.52
N ILE A 256 0.52 -9.43 -18.67
CA ILE A 256 -0.24 -8.21 -18.99
C ILE A 256 -1.36 -7.98 -17.97
N ARG A 257 -2.12 -9.01 -17.62
CA ARG A 257 -3.22 -8.93 -16.66
C ARG A 257 -2.72 -8.62 -15.24
N HIS A 258 -1.63 -9.25 -14.80
CA HIS A 258 -1.02 -8.95 -13.52
C HIS A 258 -0.53 -7.49 -13.45
N LEU A 259 0.14 -7.03 -14.50
CA LEU A 259 0.63 -5.65 -14.55
C LEU A 259 -0.53 -4.64 -14.57
N GLU A 260 -1.62 -4.93 -15.28
CA GLU A 260 -2.77 -4.04 -15.37
C GLU A 260 -3.39 -3.74 -14.00
N VAL A 261 -3.46 -4.71 -13.08
CA VAL A 261 -4.02 -4.51 -11.74
C VAL A 261 -3.08 -3.79 -10.79
N CYS A 262 -1.77 -3.75 -11.05
CA CYS A 262 -0.83 -3.01 -10.21
C CYS A 262 -1.16 -1.52 -10.17
N SER A 263 -1.04 -0.89 -8.99
CA SER A 263 -1.24 0.55 -8.84
C SER A 263 0.08 1.31 -8.96
N ILE A 264 0.01 2.51 -9.53
CA ILE A 264 1.15 3.42 -9.63
C ILE A 264 1.15 4.33 -8.40
N SER A 265 2.26 4.35 -7.65
CA SER A 265 2.46 5.31 -6.56
C SER A 265 2.38 6.75 -7.09
N ARG A 266 1.74 7.63 -6.30
CA ARG A 266 1.69 9.08 -6.54
C ARG A 266 2.89 9.83 -5.96
N GLY A 267 3.94 9.12 -5.56
CA GLY A 267 5.14 9.69 -4.94
C GLY A 267 5.07 9.76 -3.41
N ARG A 268 3.94 9.36 -2.79
CA ARG A 268 3.86 9.17 -1.35
C ARG A 268 4.56 7.88 -0.94
N THR A 269 5.27 7.91 0.19
CA THR A 269 5.84 6.68 0.76
C THR A 269 4.69 5.77 1.22
N PRO A 270 4.64 4.48 0.76
CA PRO A 270 3.54 3.58 1.06
C PRO A 270 3.47 3.23 2.54
N VAL A 271 2.27 3.10 3.08
CA VAL A 271 2.02 2.45 4.37
C VAL A 271 1.76 0.97 4.11
N LEU A 272 2.37 0.08 4.89
CA LEU A 272 2.15 -1.35 4.81
C LEU A 272 1.00 -1.74 5.75
N HIS A 273 -0.10 -2.17 5.17
CA HIS A 273 -1.27 -2.68 5.89
C HIS A 273 -1.20 -4.20 6.07
N TRP A 274 -1.78 -4.69 7.15
CA TRP A 274 -1.91 -6.11 7.43
C TRP A 274 -3.19 -6.43 8.22
N PHE A 275 -3.88 -7.51 7.85
CA PHE A 275 -5.10 -7.97 8.50
C PHE A 275 -4.79 -9.06 9.54
N ASN A 276 -5.03 -8.76 10.82
CA ASN A 276 -4.83 -9.67 11.95
C ASN A 276 -6.04 -9.63 12.90
N PRO A 277 -7.18 -10.23 12.52
CA PRO A 277 -8.45 -10.12 13.26
C PRO A 277 -8.50 -10.93 14.54
N ALA A 278 -7.49 -11.76 14.85
CA ALA A 278 -7.43 -12.58 16.05
C ALA A 278 -6.74 -11.88 17.24
N ALA A 279 -6.70 -10.55 17.24
CA ALA A 279 -5.98 -9.71 18.19
C ALA A 279 -6.29 -10.03 19.65
N GLU A 280 -7.57 -10.16 20.01
CA GLU A 280 -7.99 -10.48 21.39
C GLU A 280 -7.57 -11.90 21.81
N SER A 281 -7.52 -12.84 20.87
CA SER A 281 -7.06 -14.21 21.15
C SER A 281 -5.56 -14.25 21.43
N HIS A 282 -4.76 -13.49 20.67
CA HIS A 282 -3.33 -13.33 20.93
C HIS A 282 -3.06 -12.61 22.25
N ALA A 283 -3.81 -11.53 22.53
CA ALA A 283 -3.71 -10.80 23.80
C ALA A 283 -4.09 -11.70 24.99
N ARG A 284 -5.16 -12.51 24.87
CA ARG A 284 -5.53 -13.49 25.89
C ARG A 284 -4.40 -14.49 26.16
N ALA A 285 -3.80 -15.04 25.11
CA ALA A 285 -2.71 -16.00 25.25
C ALA A 285 -1.50 -15.38 25.97
N ALA A 286 -1.14 -14.16 25.60
CA ALA A 286 -0.09 -13.39 26.26
C ALA A 286 -0.42 -13.09 27.73
N HIS A 287 -1.66 -12.65 28.03
CA HIS A 287 -2.13 -12.38 29.39
C HIS A 287 -2.07 -13.62 30.29
N MET A 288 -2.43 -14.78 29.74
CA MET A 288 -2.43 -16.06 30.46
C MET A 288 -1.05 -16.74 30.50
N GLY A 289 0.00 -16.14 29.91
CA GLY A 289 1.33 -16.75 29.80
C GLY A 289 1.34 -18.07 29.02
N LYS A 290 0.41 -18.25 28.09
CA LYS A 290 0.26 -19.47 27.28
C LYS A 290 0.63 -19.21 25.84
N PRO A 291 1.24 -20.21 25.14
CA PRO A 291 1.45 -20.09 23.70
C PRO A 291 0.09 -20.00 22.98
N TRP A 292 0.01 -19.09 22.02
CA TRP A 292 -1.18 -19.01 21.19
C TRP A 292 -1.22 -20.21 20.22
N GLN A 293 -2.39 -20.82 20.11
CA GLN A 293 -2.64 -21.90 19.14
C GLN A 293 -3.67 -21.44 18.13
N THR A 294 -3.34 -21.58 16.85
CA THR A 294 -4.23 -21.20 15.75
C THR A 294 -5.48 -22.08 15.77
N ASP A 295 -6.63 -21.49 15.97
CA ASP A 295 -7.90 -22.14 15.72
C ASP A 295 -8.17 -22.18 14.20
N ARG A 296 -8.61 -23.34 13.69
CA ARG A 296 -8.94 -23.50 12.27
C ARG A 296 -9.99 -22.50 11.79
N THR A 297 -10.98 -22.20 12.62
CA THR A 297 -12.04 -21.24 12.32
C THR A 297 -11.48 -19.81 12.22
N ALA A 298 -10.62 -19.41 13.15
CA ALA A 298 -9.97 -18.10 13.12
C ALA A 298 -9.07 -17.96 11.89
N SER A 299 -8.32 -19.02 11.56
CA SER A 299 -7.47 -19.03 10.35
C SER A 299 -8.29 -18.94 9.07
N ALA A 300 -9.43 -19.62 8.99
CA ALA A 300 -10.32 -19.55 7.83
C ALA A 300 -10.90 -18.13 7.68
N LEU A 301 -11.36 -17.51 8.78
CA LEU A 301 -11.87 -16.14 8.78
C LEU A 301 -10.79 -15.13 8.35
N GLU A 302 -9.56 -15.29 8.83
CA GLU A 302 -8.45 -14.43 8.40
C GLU A 302 -8.22 -14.50 6.88
N HIS A 303 -8.22 -15.71 6.31
CA HIS A 303 -8.04 -15.92 4.88
C HIS A 303 -9.20 -15.36 4.05
N ASP A 304 -10.42 -15.56 4.50
CA ASP A 304 -11.61 -15.15 3.75
C ASP A 304 -11.83 -13.63 3.79
N LEU A 305 -11.44 -12.98 4.88
CA LEU A 305 -11.70 -11.56 5.11
C LEU A 305 -10.50 -10.64 4.85
N GLU A 306 -9.26 -11.16 4.69
CA GLU A 306 -8.09 -10.29 4.50
C GLU A 306 -8.21 -9.38 3.27
N SER A 307 -8.97 -9.78 2.25
CA SER A 307 -9.24 -8.96 1.06
C SER A 307 -10.10 -7.71 1.35
N LEU A 308 -10.82 -7.66 2.47
CA LEU A 308 -11.57 -6.46 2.89
C LEU A 308 -10.64 -5.28 3.17
N MET A 309 -9.39 -5.55 3.56
CA MET A 309 -8.38 -4.50 3.77
C MET A 309 -8.05 -3.73 2.49
N LEU A 310 -8.34 -4.27 1.30
CA LEU A 310 -8.20 -3.54 0.03
C LEU A 310 -9.00 -2.23 0.03
N ALA A 311 -10.17 -2.22 0.69
CA ALA A 311 -11.01 -1.03 0.81
C ALA A 311 -10.45 0.01 1.82
N CYS A 312 -9.59 -0.41 2.74
CA CYS A 312 -8.95 0.45 3.73
C CYS A 312 -7.63 1.07 3.23
N CYS A 313 -7.08 0.55 2.15
CA CYS A 313 -5.81 0.99 1.58
C CYS A 313 -6.02 2.05 0.50
N ARG A 314 -5.06 2.96 0.39
CA ARG A 314 -4.95 3.83 -0.78
C ARG A 314 -4.19 3.09 -1.88
N ARG A 315 -4.33 3.51 -3.12
CA ARG A 315 -3.64 2.89 -4.27
C ARG A 315 -2.11 2.93 -4.19
N ASP A 316 -1.56 3.86 -3.42
CA ASP A 316 -0.12 4.02 -3.19
C ASP A 316 0.35 3.39 -1.88
N ASP A 317 -0.51 2.65 -1.20
CA ASP A 317 -0.15 1.80 -0.05
C ASP A 317 0.26 0.39 -0.51
N ALA A 318 0.71 -0.40 0.46
CA ALA A 318 0.97 -1.82 0.29
C ALA A 318 0.09 -2.61 1.27
N LEU A 319 -0.46 -3.73 0.82
CA LEU A 319 -1.23 -4.66 1.66
C LEU A 319 -0.51 -6.01 1.70
N MET A 320 -0.07 -6.41 2.89
CA MET A 320 0.49 -7.73 3.09
C MET A 320 -0.63 -8.76 3.23
N MET A 321 -0.61 -9.78 2.37
CA MET A 321 -1.62 -10.84 2.33
C MET A 321 -0.98 -12.22 2.39
N ARG A 322 -1.63 -13.15 3.08
CA ARG A 322 -1.24 -14.57 3.09
C ARG A 322 -1.57 -15.23 1.77
N ARG A 323 -2.72 -14.87 1.23
CA ARG A 323 -3.20 -15.37 -0.07
C ARG A 323 -3.54 -14.21 -0.99
N VAL A 324 -2.79 -14.11 -2.09
CA VAL A 324 -3.11 -13.15 -3.15
C VAL A 324 -4.45 -13.53 -3.76
N PRO A 325 -5.44 -12.61 -3.85
CA PRO A 325 -6.73 -12.89 -4.49
C PRO A 325 -6.55 -13.29 -5.96
N ALA A 326 -7.50 -14.07 -6.47
CA ALA A 326 -7.51 -14.42 -7.88
C ALA A 326 -7.54 -13.16 -8.77
N LEU A 327 -6.79 -13.21 -9.86
CA LEU A 327 -6.62 -12.06 -10.76
C LEU A 327 -7.97 -11.56 -11.32
N ASP A 328 -8.90 -12.46 -11.62
CA ASP A 328 -10.25 -12.10 -12.06
C ASP A 328 -11.02 -11.30 -11.02
N HIS A 329 -10.86 -11.64 -9.73
CA HIS A 329 -11.45 -10.88 -8.63
C HIS A 329 -10.84 -9.46 -8.53
N LEU A 330 -9.51 -9.34 -8.62
CA LEU A 330 -8.84 -8.04 -8.62
C LEU A 330 -9.27 -7.17 -9.81
N HIS A 331 -9.39 -7.74 -11.00
CA HIS A 331 -9.95 -7.06 -12.17
C HIS A 331 -11.39 -6.61 -11.95
N HIS A 332 -12.23 -7.46 -11.33
CA HIS A 332 -13.60 -7.11 -10.99
C HIS A 332 -13.66 -5.91 -10.03
N LEU A 333 -12.88 -5.93 -8.95
CA LEU A 333 -12.79 -4.82 -7.99
C LEU A 333 -12.34 -3.52 -8.67
N LYS A 334 -11.33 -3.60 -9.53
CA LYS A 334 -10.85 -2.44 -10.28
C LYS A 334 -11.91 -1.87 -11.24
N LYS A 335 -12.65 -2.71 -11.95
CA LYS A 335 -13.79 -2.30 -12.80
C LYS A 335 -14.91 -1.67 -11.99
N ALA A 336 -15.12 -2.12 -10.75
CA ALA A 336 -16.06 -1.51 -9.82
C ALA A 336 -15.59 -0.16 -9.25
N GLY A 337 -14.40 0.30 -9.61
CA GLY A 337 -13.86 1.61 -9.22
C GLY A 337 -12.93 1.57 -8.00
N LEU A 338 -12.58 0.39 -7.46
CA LEU A 338 -11.64 0.28 -6.36
C LEU A 338 -10.20 0.53 -6.87
N GLU A 339 -9.50 1.47 -6.25
CA GLU A 339 -8.07 1.68 -6.47
C GLU A 339 -7.28 0.68 -5.62
N LEU A 340 -6.69 -0.34 -6.27
CA LEU A 340 -5.98 -1.41 -5.58
C LEU A 340 -4.60 -0.93 -5.10
N PRO A 341 -4.19 -1.27 -3.84
CA PRO A 341 -2.83 -1.10 -3.37
C PRO A 341 -1.88 -2.13 -4.01
N GLU A 342 -0.58 -1.99 -3.76
CA GLU A 342 0.36 -3.08 -4.05
C GLU A 342 0.09 -4.27 -3.10
N ILE A 343 -0.08 -5.47 -3.66
CA ILE A 343 -0.24 -6.68 -2.86
C ILE A 343 1.13 -7.29 -2.59
N VAL A 344 1.49 -7.40 -1.32
CA VAL A 344 2.77 -7.96 -0.85
C VAL A 344 2.51 -9.33 -0.23
N PRO A 345 3.12 -10.41 -0.75
CA PRO A 345 2.99 -11.72 -0.14
C PRO A 345 3.51 -11.74 1.31
N ALA A 346 2.86 -12.51 2.18
CA ALA A 346 3.22 -12.59 3.60
C ALA A 346 4.66 -13.10 3.86
N ASN A 347 5.26 -13.80 2.91
CA ASN A 347 6.65 -14.26 2.97
C ASN A 347 7.66 -13.27 2.35
N ALA A 348 7.23 -12.10 1.90
CA ALA A 348 8.14 -11.10 1.36
C ALA A 348 9.16 -10.66 2.41
N ALA A 349 10.40 -10.50 1.99
CA ALA A 349 11.46 -9.91 2.81
C ALA A 349 11.26 -8.39 2.94
N GLY A 350 11.91 -7.77 3.94
CA GLY A 350 12.08 -6.32 4.03
C GLY A 350 12.88 -5.76 2.83
N GLY A 351 13.26 -4.50 2.91
CA GLY A 351 14.04 -3.80 1.88
C GLY A 351 13.19 -2.81 1.07
N ARG A 352 12.08 -2.35 1.65
CA ARG A 352 11.21 -1.31 1.09
C ARG A 352 11.40 -0.01 1.85
N LYS A 353 11.10 1.11 1.22
CA LYS A 353 10.92 2.38 1.95
C LYS A 353 9.44 2.52 2.29
N LEU A 354 9.13 2.50 3.59
CA LEU A 354 7.77 2.58 4.11
C LEU A 354 7.53 3.90 4.86
N GLY A 355 6.33 4.43 4.74
CA GLY A 355 5.84 5.56 5.53
C GLY A 355 5.22 5.16 6.86
N GLY A 356 5.12 3.87 7.14
CA GLY A 356 4.60 3.31 8.37
C GLY A 356 4.10 1.88 8.21
N LEU A 357 3.77 1.26 9.33
CA LEU A 357 3.14 -0.06 9.42
C LEU A 357 1.75 0.11 10.03
N ARG A 358 0.74 -0.51 9.45
CA ARG A 358 -0.65 -0.39 9.91
C ARG A 358 -1.35 -1.76 9.92
N PRO A 359 -1.17 -2.56 10.98
CA PRO A 359 -1.97 -3.76 11.18
C PRO A 359 -3.42 -3.37 11.49
N TRP A 360 -4.34 -4.33 11.35
CA TRP A 360 -5.72 -4.18 11.83
C TRP A 360 -5.76 -3.86 13.34
N ALA A 361 -4.93 -4.56 14.11
CA ALA A 361 -4.73 -4.27 15.53
C ALA A 361 -3.27 -4.50 15.93
N TRP A 362 -2.72 -3.65 16.80
CA TRP A 362 -1.37 -3.78 17.36
C TRP A 362 -1.33 -4.79 18.51
N SER A 363 -1.82 -5.99 18.27
CA SER A 363 -1.73 -7.12 19.19
C SER A 363 -0.34 -7.76 19.20
N PRO A 364 -0.02 -8.66 20.14
CA PRO A 364 1.33 -9.26 20.25
C PRO A 364 1.85 -9.91 18.96
N ASP A 365 0.98 -10.51 18.16
CA ASP A 365 1.32 -11.09 16.87
C ASP A 365 1.73 -10.04 15.82
N ALA A 366 1.14 -8.84 15.87
CA ALA A 366 1.48 -7.76 14.95
C ALA A 366 2.91 -7.28 15.15
N SER A 367 3.31 -7.05 16.40
CA SER A 367 4.69 -6.66 16.72
C SER A 367 5.71 -7.68 16.22
N GLN A 368 5.43 -8.98 16.40
CA GLN A 368 6.29 -10.06 15.95
C GLN A 368 6.34 -10.18 14.43
N THR A 369 5.18 -10.19 13.78
CA THR A 369 5.07 -10.39 12.32
C THR A 369 5.67 -9.23 11.52
N LEU A 370 5.45 -8.00 12.00
CA LEU A 370 5.88 -6.78 11.31
C LEU A 370 7.28 -6.32 11.68
N ALA A 371 7.93 -6.92 12.70
CA ALA A 371 9.30 -6.54 13.14
C ALA A 371 10.31 -6.52 11.98
N ARG A 372 10.21 -7.43 11.02
CA ARG A 372 11.09 -7.51 9.85
C ARG A 372 11.02 -6.30 8.91
N PHE A 373 9.95 -5.51 8.99
CA PHE A 373 9.78 -4.28 8.20
C PHE A 373 10.12 -3.02 9.00
N ALA A 374 10.51 -3.15 10.26
CA ALA A 374 10.80 -2.00 11.12
C ALA A 374 11.92 -1.11 10.57
N ALA A 375 12.97 -1.73 9.99
CA ALA A 375 14.08 -1.02 9.35
C ALA A 375 13.69 -0.31 8.05
N ASP A 376 12.58 -0.69 7.44
CA ASP A 376 12.09 -0.13 6.18
C ASP A 376 11.30 1.17 6.39
N VAL A 377 10.87 1.45 7.62
CA VAL A 377 10.12 2.68 7.95
C VAL A 377 11.06 3.87 7.87
N ALA A 378 10.69 4.87 7.07
CA ALA A 378 11.51 6.05 6.83
C ALA A 378 11.80 6.82 8.12
N PRO A 379 13.02 7.35 8.32
CA PRO A 379 13.33 8.23 9.45
C PRO A 379 12.33 9.41 9.51
N GLY A 380 11.93 9.78 10.73
CA GLY A 380 10.96 10.85 10.96
C GLY A 380 9.50 10.45 10.79
N MET A 381 9.21 9.21 10.34
CA MET A 381 7.87 8.66 10.37
C MET A 381 7.60 7.98 11.71
N PRO A 382 6.30 7.86 12.14
CA PRO A 382 5.96 7.11 13.34
C PRO A 382 6.56 5.71 13.28
N GLN A 383 7.40 5.38 14.26
CA GLN A 383 8.06 4.09 14.29
C GLN A 383 7.05 3.00 14.70
N PRO A 384 7.19 1.78 14.16
CA PRO A 384 6.37 0.66 14.59
C PRO A 384 6.66 0.34 16.06
N TRP A 385 5.70 -0.30 16.70
CA TRP A 385 5.87 -0.79 18.06
C TRP A 385 7.02 -1.79 18.13
N ARG A 386 8.02 -1.48 18.96
CA ARG A 386 9.16 -2.38 19.20
C ARG A 386 8.87 -3.40 20.27
N GLU A 387 7.96 -3.08 21.19
CA GLU A 387 7.52 -3.93 22.28
C GLU A 387 6.06 -4.28 22.11
N ALA A 388 5.66 -5.44 22.62
CA ALA A 388 4.26 -5.83 22.63
C ALA A 388 3.45 -4.90 23.54
N LEU A 389 2.29 -4.46 23.05
CA LEU A 389 1.37 -3.66 23.87
C LEU A 389 0.84 -4.49 25.05
N PRO A 390 0.49 -3.84 26.19
CA PRO A 390 -0.12 -4.52 27.32
C PRO A 390 -1.35 -5.31 26.88
N ALA A 391 -1.37 -6.61 27.16
CA ALA A 391 -2.44 -7.49 26.72
C ALA A 391 -3.81 -7.09 27.30
N GLU A 392 -3.83 -6.51 28.48
CA GLU A 392 -5.05 -6.02 29.14
C GLU A 392 -5.77 -4.91 28.35
N TRP A 393 -5.08 -4.17 27.47
CA TRP A 393 -5.74 -3.16 26.63
C TRP A 393 -6.76 -3.76 25.67
N PHE A 394 -6.60 -5.03 25.32
CA PHE A 394 -7.53 -5.80 24.49
C PHE A 394 -8.66 -6.48 25.30
N SER A 395 -8.65 -6.30 26.61
CA SER A 395 -9.67 -6.85 27.50
C SER A 395 -10.86 -5.90 27.65
N LYS A 396 -12.06 -6.44 27.86
CA LYS A 396 -13.24 -5.66 28.24
C LYS A 396 -13.07 -4.90 29.58
N SER A 397 -12.06 -5.24 30.40
CA SER A 397 -11.70 -4.47 31.57
C SER A 397 -11.27 -3.03 31.24
N THR A 398 -10.71 -2.80 30.06
CA THR A 398 -10.37 -1.45 29.57
C THR A 398 -11.65 -0.61 29.34
N GLY A 399 -12.70 -1.20 28.77
CA GLY A 399 -14.01 -0.56 28.66
C GLY A 399 -14.62 -0.22 30.02
N LEU A 400 -14.55 -1.13 31.01
CA LEU A 400 -15.04 -0.85 32.38
C LEU A 400 -14.27 0.30 33.04
N ARG A 401 -12.95 0.39 32.84
CA ARG A 401 -12.14 1.52 33.33
C ARG A 401 -12.54 2.84 32.66
N LEU A 402 -12.86 2.80 31.37
CA LEU A 402 -13.36 3.96 30.65
C LEU A 402 -14.71 4.42 31.18
N GLU A 403 -15.67 3.50 31.38
CA GLU A 403 -16.98 3.78 31.99
C GLU A 403 -16.83 4.44 33.39
N GLN A 404 -15.90 3.92 34.20
CA GLN A 404 -15.61 4.50 35.52
C GLN A 404 -15.01 5.91 35.43
N ALA A 405 -14.08 6.11 34.50
CA ALA A 405 -13.48 7.43 34.26
C ALA A 405 -14.50 8.47 33.76
N MET A 406 -15.52 8.03 33.04
CA MET A 406 -16.66 8.85 32.61
C MET A 406 -17.72 9.07 33.72
N GLY A 407 -17.55 8.46 34.88
CA GLY A 407 -18.54 8.54 35.98
C GLY A 407 -19.84 7.78 35.74
N MET A 408 -19.82 6.79 34.85
CA MET A 408 -21.01 6.01 34.44
C MET A 408 -21.32 4.92 35.46
N GLN A 409 -21.80 5.30 36.63
CA GLN A 409 -22.27 4.42 37.71
C GLN A 409 -23.78 4.59 37.85
N PRO A 410 -24.57 3.56 38.13
CA PRO A 410 -24.28 2.17 38.48
C PRO A 410 -24.39 1.15 37.31
N GLU A 411 -24.51 1.59 36.08
CA GLU A 411 -24.68 0.72 34.90
C GLU A 411 -23.40 -0.02 34.50
N SER A 412 -22.24 0.36 35.09
CA SER A 412 -20.96 -0.31 34.85
C SER A 412 -20.95 -1.75 35.29
N GLY A 413 -20.30 -2.61 34.50
CA GLY A 413 -20.06 -3.99 34.87
C GLY A 413 -18.95 -4.12 35.92
N VAL A 414 -18.77 -5.33 36.43
CA VAL A 414 -17.67 -5.70 37.36
C VAL A 414 -16.83 -6.83 36.76
N LEU A 415 -15.51 -6.72 36.94
CA LEU A 415 -14.55 -7.78 36.60
C LEU A 415 -14.30 -8.63 37.87
N LEU A 416 -14.58 -9.93 37.79
CA LEU A 416 -14.45 -10.84 38.92
C LEU A 416 -13.56 -12.03 38.59
N HIS A 417 -12.73 -12.45 39.55
CA HIS A 417 -11.73 -13.51 39.39
C HIS A 417 -12.07 -14.80 40.14
N ASP A 418 -13.17 -14.80 40.91
CA ASP A 418 -13.63 -15.92 41.72
C ASP A 418 -15.04 -16.36 41.33
N ALA A 419 -15.29 -17.67 41.31
CA ALA A 419 -16.55 -18.22 40.84
C ALA A 419 -17.74 -17.90 41.78
N ASP A 420 -17.51 -17.87 43.10
CA ASP A 420 -18.56 -17.59 44.07
C ASP A 420 -18.94 -16.11 44.01
N ALA A 421 -17.95 -15.22 43.91
CA ALA A 421 -18.19 -13.78 43.67
C ALA A 421 -18.98 -13.51 42.38
N VAL A 422 -18.72 -14.26 41.31
CA VAL A 422 -19.50 -14.18 40.05
C VAL A 422 -20.95 -14.60 40.30
N ILE A 423 -21.17 -15.66 41.06
CA ILE A 423 -22.52 -16.17 41.38
C ILE A 423 -23.30 -15.17 42.24
N ASP A 424 -22.66 -14.60 43.26
CA ASP A 424 -23.26 -13.57 44.11
C ASP A 424 -23.67 -12.34 43.31
N GLN A 425 -22.81 -11.91 42.39
CA GLN A 425 -23.10 -10.75 41.50
C GLN A 425 -24.25 -11.07 40.52
N ILE A 426 -24.33 -12.32 40.01
CA ILE A 426 -25.47 -12.77 39.20
C ILE A 426 -26.76 -12.66 40.03
N ALA A 427 -26.76 -13.11 41.28
CA ALA A 427 -27.94 -13.05 42.15
C ALA A 427 -28.41 -11.60 42.35
N CYS A 428 -27.48 -10.66 42.54
CA CYS A 428 -27.80 -9.23 42.62
C CYS A 428 -28.49 -8.71 41.35
N HIS A 429 -28.03 -9.09 40.18
CA HIS A 429 -28.63 -8.65 38.93
C HIS A 429 -29.97 -9.33 38.62
N LEU A 430 -30.13 -10.58 39.00
CA LEU A 430 -31.39 -11.30 38.83
C LEU A 430 -32.54 -10.67 39.64
N ALA A 431 -32.24 -10.07 40.78
CA ALA A 431 -33.23 -9.31 41.56
C ALA A 431 -33.83 -8.12 40.81
N ALA A 432 -33.07 -7.57 39.85
CA ALA A 432 -33.44 -6.42 39.02
C ALA A 432 -33.69 -6.79 37.52
N GLY A 433 -33.70 -8.09 37.17
CA GLY A 433 -33.93 -8.54 35.80
C GLY A 433 -33.06 -9.72 35.39
N GLN A 434 -32.07 -9.48 34.54
CA GLN A 434 -31.20 -10.51 33.98
C GLN A 434 -29.75 -10.08 34.07
N ALA A 435 -28.85 -11.05 34.18
CA ALA A 435 -27.41 -10.83 34.11
C ALA A 435 -26.84 -11.19 32.75
N LEU A 436 -25.77 -10.51 32.38
CA LEU A 436 -24.94 -10.79 31.19
C LEU A 436 -23.51 -11.05 31.67
N LEU A 437 -23.00 -12.24 31.39
CA LEU A 437 -21.63 -12.59 31.63
C LEU A 437 -20.84 -12.46 30.31
N LYS A 438 -19.65 -11.90 30.39
CA LYS A 438 -18.78 -11.74 29.22
C LYS A 438 -17.37 -12.26 29.52
N ALA A 439 -16.80 -13.01 28.59
CA ALA A 439 -15.39 -13.35 28.62
C ALA A 439 -14.56 -12.10 28.30
N PRO A 440 -13.52 -11.76 29.08
CA PRO A 440 -12.76 -10.52 28.93
C PRO A 440 -12.14 -10.32 27.54
N PHE A 441 -11.52 -11.36 26.98
CA PHE A 441 -10.87 -11.33 25.67
C PHE A 441 -11.74 -12.01 24.62
N ALA A 442 -12.90 -11.47 24.33
CA ALA A 442 -13.80 -12.00 23.32
C ALA A 442 -14.44 -10.85 22.53
N CYS A 443 -14.67 -11.07 21.25
CA CYS A 443 -15.22 -10.09 20.32
C CYS A 443 -16.43 -10.65 19.55
N ALA A 444 -17.10 -9.79 18.78
CA ALA A 444 -18.18 -10.13 17.86
C ALA A 444 -19.33 -10.94 18.51
N GLY A 445 -19.72 -10.59 19.75
CA GLY A 445 -20.80 -11.27 20.47
C GLY A 445 -20.49 -12.70 20.96
N ARG A 446 -19.25 -13.17 20.73
CA ARG A 446 -18.79 -14.48 21.25
C ARG A 446 -18.38 -14.37 22.72
N GLY A 447 -18.43 -15.49 23.45
CA GLY A 447 -18.06 -15.51 24.87
C GLY A 447 -19.02 -14.72 25.78
N HIS A 448 -20.29 -14.65 25.41
CA HIS A 448 -21.36 -14.08 26.22
C HIS A 448 -22.30 -15.18 26.73
N LEU A 449 -22.78 -15.04 27.96
CA LEU A 449 -23.84 -15.87 28.54
C LEU A 449 -24.86 -14.97 29.19
N ARG A 450 -26.10 -15.00 28.71
CA ARG A 450 -27.24 -14.35 29.34
C ARG A 450 -27.84 -15.29 30.37
N VAL A 451 -28.03 -14.81 31.61
CA VAL A 451 -28.55 -15.56 32.73
C VAL A 451 -29.84 -14.93 33.23
N ASN A 452 -30.87 -15.74 33.40
CA ASN A 452 -32.16 -15.39 34.00
C ASN A 452 -32.60 -16.46 34.98
N HIS A 453 -33.75 -16.30 35.64
CA HIS A 453 -34.27 -17.25 36.60
C HIS A 453 -34.55 -18.66 36.06
N ALA A 454 -34.72 -18.80 34.74
CA ALA A 454 -34.93 -20.09 34.07
C ALA A 454 -33.63 -20.74 33.60
N SER A 455 -32.50 -20.09 33.78
CA SER A 455 -31.19 -20.60 33.34
C SER A 455 -30.76 -21.79 34.19
N ASP A 456 -30.19 -22.81 33.54
CA ASP A 456 -29.65 -24.00 34.22
C ASP A 456 -28.40 -23.62 35.05
N PRO A 457 -28.45 -23.80 36.39
CA PRO A 457 -27.33 -23.43 37.25
C PRO A 457 -26.06 -24.24 36.98
N ALA A 458 -26.16 -25.51 36.57
CA ALA A 458 -24.99 -26.34 36.28
C ALA A 458 -24.28 -25.87 35.01
N LYS A 459 -25.04 -25.53 33.97
CA LYS A 459 -24.46 -24.94 32.72
C LYS A 459 -23.84 -23.60 33.01
N THR A 460 -24.47 -22.74 33.81
CA THR A 460 -23.95 -21.44 34.21
C THR A 460 -22.63 -21.58 34.97
N ARG A 461 -22.56 -22.45 35.98
CA ARG A 461 -21.30 -22.73 36.70
C ARG A 461 -20.23 -23.31 35.79
N GLY A 462 -20.56 -24.23 34.90
CA GLY A 462 -19.62 -24.79 33.93
C GLY A 462 -19.04 -23.71 33.01
N TRP A 463 -19.87 -22.79 32.53
CA TRP A 463 -19.40 -21.65 31.70
C TRP A 463 -18.47 -20.71 32.49
N ILE A 464 -18.82 -20.40 33.76
CA ILE A 464 -17.99 -19.55 34.64
C ILE A 464 -16.61 -20.19 34.85
N HIS A 465 -16.54 -21.46 35.24
CA HIS A 465 -15.27 -22.16 35.45
C HIS A 465 -14.41 -22.21 34.18
N ASN A 466 -15.02 -22.53 33.03
CA ASN A 466 -14.31 -22.56 31.76
C ASN A 466 -13.77 -21.19 31.40
N THR A 467 -14.54 -20.12 31.65
CA THR A 467 -14.10 -18.74 31.33
C THR A 467 -13.00 -18.27 32.28
N LEU A 468 -13.11 -18.53 33.58
CA LEU A 468 -12.04 -18.24 34.54
C LEU A 468 -10.73 -18.95 34.16
N ASN A 469 -10.81 -20.23 33.80
CA ASN A 469 -9.64 -21.01 33.38
C ASN A 469 -9.01 -20.49 32.08
N ALA A 470 -9.82 -19.97 31.15
CA ALA A 470 -9.38 -19.53 29.83
C ALA A 470 -8.96 -18.05 29.77
N HIS A 471 -9.55 -17.19 30.61
CA HIS A 471 -9.38 -15.74 30.56
C HIS A 471 -8.93 -15.11 31.90
N GLY A 472 -8.88 -15.88 33.00
CA GLY A 472 -8.50 -15.41 34.33
C GLY A 472 -9.59 -14.61 35.06
N ALA A 473 -10.65 -14.20 34.38
CA ALA A 473 -11.72 -13.39 34.96
C ALA A 473 -13.04 -13.53 34.17
N VAL A 474 -14.13 -13.03 34.76
CA VAL A 474 -15.44 -12.87 34.11
C VAL A 474 -15.92 -11.43 34.33
N VAL A 475 -16.44 -10.78 33.31
CA VAL A 475 -17.17 -9.52 33.41
C VAL A 475 -18.64 -9.86 33.64
N VAL A 476 -19.24 -9.27 34.67
CA VAL A 476 -20.66 -9.45 35.00
C VAL A 476 -21.35 -8.09 34.92
N GLU A 477 -22.39 -8.03 34.11
CA GLU A 477 -23.19 -6.83 33.86
C GLU A 477 -24.68 -7.12 33.98
N ARG A 478 -25.46 -6.08 34.12
CA ARG A 478 -26.91 -6.16 33.95
C ARG A 478 -27.28 -6.27 32.48
N TRP A 479 -28.27 -7.10 32.14
CA TRP A 479 -28.85 -7.06 30.79
C TRP A 479 -29.75 -5.82 30.66
N LEU A 480 -29.41 -4.95 29.70
CA LEU A 480 -30.06 -3.66 29.48
C LEU A 480 -31.08 -3.74 28.34
N ASP A 481 -32.15 -2.94 28.43
CA ASP A 481 -33.12 -2.74 27.35
C ASP A 481 -32.56 -1.78 26.31
N ARG A 482 -31.90 -2.32 25.28
CA ARG A 482 -31.17 -1.58 24.28
C ARG A 482 -32.10 -0.85 23.29
N VAL A 483 -31.86 0.43 23.06
CA VAL A 483 -32.59 1.28 22.13
C VAL A 483 -31.74 1.63 20.90
N LEU A 484 -30.44 1.85 21.10
CA LEU A 484 -29.47 2.17 20.06
C LEU A 484 -28.13 1.54 20.40
N ASP A 485 -27.53 0.83 19.48
CA ASP A 485 -26.13 0.44 19.53
C ASP A 485 -25.35 1.27 18.48
N PHE A 486 -24.22 1.85 18.90
CA PHE A 486 -23.39 2.66 18.01
C PHE A 486 -21.91 2.51 18.35
N SER A 487 -21.06 2.88 17.41
CA SER A 487 -19.61 2.94 17.62
C SER A 487 -19.10 4.34 17.32
N ALA A 488 -18.20 4.82 18.14
CA ALA A 488 -17.38 5.99 17.88
C ALA A 488 -15.98 5.55 17.45
N LEU A 489 -15.52 6.07 16.31
CA LEU A 489 -14.25 5.73 15.70
C LEU A 489 -13.24 6.82 15.98
N TYR A 490 -12.02 6.42 16.33
CA TYR A 490 -10.90 7.32 16.63
C TYR A 490 -9.63 6.88 15.93
N GLU A 491 -8.73 7.83 15.74
CA GLU A 491 -7.34 7.60 15.36
C GLU A 491 -6.44 8.20 16.44
N ALA A 492 -5.68 7.36 17.15
CA ALA A 492 -4.67 7.79 18.10
C ALA A 492 -3.36 8.10 17.38
N LYS A 493 -2.82 9.30 17.62
CA LYS A 493 -1.55 9.83 17.13
C LYS A 493 -0.58 10.07 18.29
N ASP A 494 0.61 10.61 18.00
CA ASP A 494 1.65 10.81 19.00
C ASP A 494 1.21 11.71 20.17
N ASP A 495 0.40 12.71 19.89
CA ASP A 495 0.02 13.79 20.81
C ASP A 495 -1.48 13.98 20.97
N ALA A 496 -2.30 13.22 20.25
CA ALA A 496 -3.75 13.39 20.29
C ALA A 496 -4.52 12.13 19.89
N VAL A 497 -5.71 11.96 20.43
CA VAL A 497 -6.72 11.02 19.95
C VAL A 497 -7.79 11.81 19.20
N GLU A 498 -7.91 11.57 17.89
CA GLU A 498 -8.86 12.28 17.02
C GLU A 498 -10.13 11.46 16.81
N HIS A 499 -11.28 12.08 17.02
CA HIS A 499 -12.56 11.49 16.65
C HIS A 499 -12.77 11.52 15.13
N ILE A 500 -13.05 10.35 14.54
CA ILE A 500 -13.25 10.20 13.09
C ILE A 500 -14.73 10.28 12.71
N GLY A 501 -15.60 9.65 13.50
CA GLY A 501 -17.03 9.63 13.22
C GLY A 501 -17.78 8.58 14.01
N PHE A 502 -19.09 8.53 13.77
CA PHE A 502 -20.01 7.56 14.38
C PHE A 502 -20.57 6.60 13.35
N THR A 503 -20.89 5.38 13.80
CA THR A 503 -21.64 4.40 13.04
C THR A 503 -22.78 3.86 13.89
N VAL A 504 -23.90 3.49 13.26
CA VAL A 504 -25.03 2.85 13.95
C VAL A 504 -24.98 1.36 13.69
N MET A 505 -24.90 0.56 14.75
CA MET A 505 -24.93 -0.89 14.66
C MET A 505 -26.36 -1.41 14.62
N GLU A 506 -26.62 -2.38 13.77
CA GLU A 506 -27.85 -3.14 13.72
C GLU A 506 -27.61 -4.52 14.32
N ASN A 507 -28.35 -4.82 15.39
CA ASN A 507 -28.27 -6.09 16.09
C ASN A 507 -29.65 -6.76 16.13
N ASP A 508 -29.68 -8.08 16.13
CA ASP A 508 -30.92 -8.82 16.34
C ASP A 508 -31.40 -8.78 17.84
N ALA A 509 -32.56 -9.32 18.10
CA ALA A 509 -33.12 -9.35 19.48
C ALA A 509 -32.24 -10.11 20.49
N ALA A 510 -31.37 -11.00 20.03
CA ALA A 510 -30.38 -11.71 20.84
C ALA A 510 -29.05 -10.92 20.99
N GLY A 511 -28.94 -9.75 20.38
CA GLY A 511 -27.74 -8.91 20.40
C GLY A 511 -26.65 -9.36 19.46
N ARG A 512 -26.98 -10.14 18.43
CA ARG A 512 -26.00 -10.52 17.41
C ARG A 512 -25.98 -9.48 16.31
N PHE A 513 -24.80 -9.07 15.93
CA PHE A 513 -24.55 -8.11 14.85
C PHE A 513 -25.15 -8.61 13.53
N THR A 514 -25.92 -7.78 12.86
CA THR A 514 -26.54 -8.04 11.55
C THR A 514 -26.11 -7.05 10.48
N GLY A 515 -25.69 -5.84 10.88
CA GLY A 515 -25.27 -4.82 9.93
C GLY A 515 -24.82 -3.54 10.61
N ILE A 516 -24.33 -2.61 9.79
CA ILE A 516 -23.91 -1.28 10.21
C ILE A 516 -24.44 -0.24 9.25
N ARG A 517 -24.94 0.87 9.78
CA ARG A 517 -25.33 2.04 8.97
C ARG A 517 -24.30 3.15 9.13
N VAL A 518 -23.84 3.65 8.00
CA VAL A 518 -22.85 4.73 7.90
C VAL A 518 -23.43 5.87 7.08
N GLY A 519 -23.21 7.11 7.51
CA GLY A 519 -23.66 8.27 6.76
C GLY A 519 -22.98 9.54 7.26
N PRO A 520 -22.84 10.56 6.40
CA PRO A 520 -22.15 11.81 6.73
C PRO A 520 -22.83 12.61 7.85
N LYS A 521 -24.13 12.37 8.07
CA LYS A 521 -24.93 12.93 9.15
C LYS A 521 -25.61 11.80 9.89
N TRP A 522 -24.87 11.09 10.72
CA TRP A 522 -25.35 9.89 11.43
C TRP A 522 -26.63 10.15 12.25
N GLY A 523 -26.84 11.37 12.75
CA GLY A 523 -28.08 11.77 13.43
C GLY A 523 -29.33 11.58 12.58
N ASN A 524 -29.23 11.65 11.25
CA ASN A 524 -30.36 11.40 10.35
C ASN A 524 -30.76 9.92 10.29
N LEU A 525 -29.94 9.04 10.87
CA LEU A 525 -30.21 7.61 10.97
C LEU A 525 -31.07 7.29 12.22
N LEU A 526 -31.29 8.25 13.11
CA LEU A 526 -32.02 8.12 14.37
C LEU A 526 -33.46 8.62 14.22
N GLY A 527 -34.39 8.03 14.97
CA GLY A 527 -35.73 8.57 15.12
C GLY A 527 -35.73 9.88 15.94
N SER A 528 -36.78 10.69 15.82
CA SER A 528 -36.87 12.03 16.42
C SER A 528 -36.57 12.10 17.92
N ASP A 529 -37.16 11.17 18.69
CA ASP A 529 -37.04 11.16 20.16
C ASP A 529 -35.62 10.78 20.59
N LEU A 530 -35.04 9.79 19.91
CA LEU A 530 -33.66 9.36 20.14
C LEU A 530 -32.66 10.44 19.73
N ALA A 531 -32.91 11.13 18.62
CA ALA A 531 -32.09 12.27 18.20
C ALA A 531 -32.17 13.43 19.21
N ALA A 532 -33.35 13.71 19.78
CA ALA A 532 -33.49 14.71 20.82
C ALA A 532 -32.68 14.35 22.08
N PHE A 533 -32.77 13.13 22.56
CA PHE A 533 -31.96 12.66 23.67
C PHE A 533 -30.46 12.77 23.39
N VAL A 534 -29.99 12.23 22.25
CA VAL A 534 -28.58 12.16 21.88
C VAL A 534 -27.95 13.55 21.70
N PHE A 535 -28.64 14.50 21.04
CA PHE A 535 -28.07 15.79 20.65
C PHE A 535 -28.45 16.95 21.56
N ARG A 536 -29.56 16.88 22.30
CA ARG A 536 -30.04 17.99 23.12
C ARG A 536 -29.94 17.75 24.62
N GLU A 537 -30.25 16.51 25.06
CA GLU A 537 -30.23 16.20 26.48
C GLU A 537 -28.85 15.74 26.93
N LEU A 538 -28.21 14.85 26.15
CA LEU A 538 -26.92 14.26 26.48
C LEU A 538 -25.74 15.02 25.92
N ASP A 539 -25.93 15.76 24.81
CA ASP A 539 -24.83 16.34 23.99
C ASP A 539 -23.73 15.31 23.68
N LEU A 540 -24.14 14.14 23.17
CA LEU A 540 -23.25 13.03 22.87
C LEU A 540 -22.06 13.44 21.98
N PRO A 541 -22.19 14.33 20.97
CA PRO A 541 -21.04 14.82 20.23
C PRO A 541 -19.98 15.47 21.12
N ALA A 542 -20.36 16.32 22.07
CA ALA A 542 -19.42 16.97 22.98
C ALA A 542 -18.68 15.94 23.86
N ILE A 543 -19.39 14.93 24.36
CA ILE A 543 -18.79 13.84 25.14
C ILE A 543 -17.75 13.11 24.31
N TYR A 544 -18.10 12.63 23.09
CA TYR A 544 -17.25 11.77 22.30
C TYR A 544 -16.16 12.53 21.53
N GLN A 545 -16.36 13.79 21.21
CA GLN A 545 -15.37 14.61 20.49
C GLN A 545 -14.40 15.33 21.41
N HIS A 546 -14.78 15.65 22.65
CA HIS A 546 -13.97 16.49 23.53
C HIS A 546 -13.63 15.85 24.87
N GLN A 547 -14.54 15.07 25.49
CA GLN A 547 -14.27 14.48 26.81
C GLN A 547 -13.59 13.11 26.71
N LEU A 548 -13.99 12.27 25.75
CA LEU A 548 -13.44 10.93 25.59
C LEU A 548 -11.99 10.90 25.11
N PRO A 549 -11.54 11.71 24.12
CA PRO A 549 -10.18 11.66 23.62
C PRO A 549 -9.09 11.77 24.69
N PRO A 550 -9.12 12.73 25.64
CA PRO A 550 -8.13 12.75 26.70
C PRO A 550 -8.19 11.52 27.63
N LEU A 551 -9.39 11.01 27.95
CA LEU A 551 -9.52 9.81 28.76
C LEU A 551 -8.95 8.57 28.07
N LEU A 552 -9.12 8.47 26.74
CA LEU A 552 -8.53 7.40 25.95
C LEU A 552 -6.99 7.51 25.91
N ALA A 553 -6.45 8.71 25.78
CA ALA A 553 -5.02 8.93 25.82
C ALA A 553 -4.41 8.55 27.18
N ASP A 554 -5.06 8.89 28.29
CA ASP A 554 -4.65 8.52 29.64
C ASP A 554 -4.76 7.02 29.90
N LEU A 555 -5.79 6.38 29.36
CA LEU A 555 -6.06 4.95 29.56
C LEU A 555 -5.12 4.07 28.74
N LEU A 556 -4.69 4.53 27.57
CA LEU A 556 -3.88 3.83 26.58
C LEU A 556 -2.60 4.65 26.25
N PRO A 557 -1.74 4.91 27.23
CA PRO A 557 -0.61 5.83 27.04
C PRO A 557 0.33 5.38 25.93
N GLY A 558 0.56 6.26 24.97
CA GLY A 558 1.43 6.01 23.84
C GLY A 558 0.84 5.08 22.76
N TYR A 559 -0.41 4.63 22.87
CA TYR A 559 -1.07 3.89 21.78
C TYR A 559 -1.16 4.74 20.52
N ARG A 560 -0.96 4.11 19.35
CA ARG A 560 -1.10 4.72 18.02
C ARG A 560 -1.88 3.80 17.10
N GLY A 561 -2.80 4.37 16.36
CA GLY A 561 -3.61 3.63 15.40
C GLY A 561 -5.12 3.76 15.65
N PRO A 562 -5.92 2.93 14.97
CA PRO A 562 -7.36 2.99 15.08
C PRO A 562 -7.85 2.50 16.46
N LEU A 563 -8.85 3.18 16.99
CA LEU A 563 -9.60 2.80 18.19
C LEU A 563 -11.09 2.83 17.88
N CYS A 564 -11.84 1.94 18.47
CA CYS A 564 -13.29 1.90 18.39
C CYS A 564 -13.87 1.80 19.81
N VAL A 565 -14.79 2.70 20.14
CA VAL A 565 -15.56 2.66 21.38
C VAL A 565 -16.99 2.33 21.02
N ASP A 566 -17.38 1.09 21.37
CA ASP A 566 -18.78 0.64 21.24
C ASP A 566 -19.59 1.12 22.44
N ALA A 567 -20.78 1.61 22.16
CA ALA A 567 -21.67 2.18 23.16
C ALA A 567 -23.13 1.88 22.83
N MET A 568 -23.99 2.05 23.82
CA MET A 568 -25.41 1.90 23.62
C MET A 568 -26.22 2.97 24.37
N VAL A 569 -27.37 3.33 23.81
CA VAL A 569 -28.44 3.97 24.54
C VAL A 569 -29.44 2.89 24.96
N HIS A 570 -29.79 2.86 26.24
CA HIS A 570 -30.74 1.92 26.79
C HIS A 570 -31.86 2.61 27.55
N ARG A 571 -32.97 1.91 27.76
CA ARG A 571 -34.10 2.40 28.53
C ARG A 571 -33.99 1.87 29.96
N ARG A 572 -34.14 2.75 30.95
CA ARG A 572 -34.23 2.40 32.37
C ARG A 572 -35.63 1.95 32.71
N ALA A 573 -35.81 1.37 33.94
CA ALA A 573 -37.09 0.90 34.42
C ALA A 573 -38.15 2.01 34.56
N ASP A 574 -37.73 3.23 34.79
CA ASP A 574 -38.60 4.42 34.88
C ASP A 574 -38.95 5.00 33.47
N GLY A 575 -38.48 4.38 32.39
CA GLY A 575 -38.72 4.80 31.02
C GLY A 575 -37.71 5.82 30.50
N SER A 576 -36.84 6.39 31.33
CA SER A 576 -35.80 7.34 30.91
C SER A 576 -34.73 6.64 30.06
N LEU A 577 -34.06 7.41 29.19
CA LEU A 577 -32.92 6.94 28.40
C LEU A 577 -31.62 7.18 29.15
N ALA A 578 -30.65 6.28 28.93
CA ALA A 578 -29.31 6.43 29.48
C ALA A 578 -28.26 5.90 28.49
N LEU A 579 -27.03 6.41 28.62
CA LEU A 579 -25.86 5.99 27.84
C LEU A 579 -25.08 4.91 28.62
N LYS A 580 -24.58 3.92 27.90
CA LYS A 580 -23.59 2.94 28.37
C LYS A 580 -22.49 2.78 27.32
#